data_2c6fd6662e14adf72e4e50ba3e3b56cb
#
_entry.id   2c6fd6662e14adf72e4e50ba3e3b56cb
#
_cell.length_a   1.000
_cell.length_b   1.000
_cell.length_c   1.000
_cell.angle_alpha   90.00
_cell.angle_beta   90.00
_cell.angle_gamma   90.00
#
_symmetry.space_group_name_H-M   'P 1'
#
loop_
_entity.id
_entity.type
_entity.pdbx_description
1 polymer ?
#
loop_
_entity_poly.entity_id
_entity_poly.type
_entity_poly.pdbx_seq_one_letter_code
_entity_poly.pdbx_strand_id
1 'polypeptide(L)'
;ASVYTVFAITDKTKGVKGISAFIVERDRPGVSVGKEEDKMGIRLSNTTEVIFQDVHIPADHLIGQEGKGFIYAMQTLDLARPMVASLAVGIAQRAIDESVKYAKQRVTFGKPIIKHEVIAFKLADMDMKTEVARAAIINFLNTYYAVPKRNYTREAAIAKCFAGDMAVQVALEAVQILGGFGYSREYPVEKLVRDAKIMQIYEGTNEVQRMVIAGFVANQ
;
A
#
# COMPACT_ATOMS: atom_id res chain seq x y z
N ALA A 1 -18.36 2.00 3.52
CA ALA A 1 -18.37 3.38 3.04
C ALA A 1 -19.82 3.88 2.88
N SER A 2 -20.05 5.18 3.05
CA SER A 2 -21.36 5.82 2.81
C SER A 2 -21.45 6.41 1.41
N VAL A 3 -20.30 6.66 0.80
CA VAL A 3 -20.16 7.25 -0.55
C VAL A 3 -19.07 6.52 -1.30
N TYR A 4 -19.24 6.35 -2.58
CA TYR A 4 -18.29 5.74 -3.51
C TYR A 4 -17.86 6.74 -4.58
N THR A 5 -16.58 6.74 -4.93
CA THR A 5 -16.11 7.32 -6.20
C THR A 5 -16.11 6.20 -7.23
N VAL A 6 -16.94 6.36 -8.25
CA VAL A 6 -17.16 5.34 -9.29
C VAL A 6 -16.61 5.83 -10.61
N PHE A 7 -15.77 5.04 -11.25
CA PHE A 7 -15.30 5.28 -12.61
C PHE A 7 -16.09 4.40 -13.57
N ALA A 8 -16.81 5.00 -14.50
CA ALA A 8 -17.68 4.32 -15.44
C ALA A 8 -17.43 4.78 -16.88
N ILE A 9 -17.69 3.88 -17.83
CA ILE A 9 -17.58 4.17 -19.25
C ILE A 9 -18.86 4.91 -19.68
N THR A 10 -18.73 6.17 -20.04
CA THR A 10 -19.81 6.99 -20.62
C THR A 10 -19.82 6.99 -22.14
N ASP A 11 -18.68 6.72 -22.77
CA ASP A 11 -18.55 6.58 -24.23
C ASP A 11 -17.61 5.42 -24.60
N LYS A 12 -18.18 4.29 -25.01
CA LYS A 12 -17.43 3.08 -25.39
C LYS A 12 -16.52 3.29 -26.61
N THR A 13 -16.79 4.28 -27.46
CA THR A 13 -16.06 4.51 -28.70
C THR A 13 -14.73 5.22 -28.48
N LYS A 14 -14.55 5.88 -27.34
CA LYS A 14 -13.38 6.73 -27.02
C LYS A 14 -12.31 6.04 -26.15
N GLY A 15 -12.42 4.74 -25.87
CA GLY A 15 -11.47 4.01 -25.02
C GLY A 15 -11.31 4.69 -23.65
N VAL A 16 -10.07 4.93 -23.21
CA VAL A 16 -9.80 5.58 -21.90
C VAL A 16 -10.35 7.02 -21.79
N LYS A 17 -10.55 7.70 -22.92
CA LYS A 17 -11.16 9.05 -22.98
C LYS A 17 -12.69 9.00 -22.84
N GLY A 18 -13.28 7.83 -22.83
CA GLY A 18 -14.70 7.62 -22.58
C GLY A 18 -15.03 7.24 -21.13
N ILE A 19 -14.06 7.31 -20.21
CA ILE A 19 -14.26 7.03 -18.79
C ILE A 19 -14.52 8.35 -18.06
N SER A 20 -15.57 8.37 -17.24
CA SER A 20 -15.94 9.49 -16.37
C SER A 20 -15.97 9.04 -14.90
N ALA A 21 -15.90 9.98 -13.98
CA ALA A 21 -15.92 9.73 -12.55
C ALA A 21 -17.16 10.33 -11.90
N PHE A 22 -17.77 9.62 -10.96
CA PHE A 22 -19.02 10.00 -10.31
C PHE A 22 -18.95 9.81 -8.80
N ILE A 23 -19.70 10.63 -8.07
CA ILE A 23 -20.03 10.40 -6.66
C ILE A 23 -21.31 9.58 -6.62
N VAL A 24 -21.29 8.46 -5.89
CA VAL A 24 -22.47 7.59 -5.74
C VAL A 24 -22.66 7.27 -4.26
N GLU A 25 -23.82 7.62 -3.72
CA GLU A 25 -24.20 7.31 -2.35
C GLU A 25 -24.56 5.82 -2.21
N ARG A 26 -24.23 5.25 -1.06
CA ARG A 26 -24.48 3.83 -0.79
C ARG A 26 -25.94 3.45 -0.76
N ASP A 27 -26.80 4.35 -0.29
CA ASP A 27 -28.25 4.13 -0.12
C ASP A 27 -29.08 4.45 -1.37
N ARG A 28 -28.40 4.78 -2.47
CA ARG A 28 -29.05 5.05 -3.75
C ARG A 28 -29.72 3.78 -4.29
N PRO A 29 -30.96 3.84 -4.79
CA PRO A 29 -31.62 2.68 -5.39
C PRO A 29 -30.77 2.03 -6.48
N GLY A 30 -30.65 0.70 -6.41
CA GLY A 30 -29.81 -0.10 -7.33
C GLY A 30 -28.37 -0.29 -6.86
N VAL A 31 -27.92 0.34 -5.76
CA VAL A 31 -26.63 0.09 -5.15
C VAL A 31 -26.76 -0.99 -4.10
N SER A 32 -25.93 -2.02 -4.19
CA SER A 32 -25.83 -3.07 -3.17
C SER A 32 -24.38 -3.49 -2.96
N VAL A 33 -24.12 -4.22 -1.86
CA VAL A 33 -22.79 -4.73 -1.54
C VAL A 33 -22.84 -6.25 -1.42
N GLY A 34 -21.82 -6.90 -1.93
CA GLY A 34 -21.65 -8.35 -1.85
C GLY A 34 -21.14 -8.82 -0.50
N LYS A 35 -20.70 -10.08 -0.48
CA LYS A 35 -20.11 -10.71 0.71
C LYS A 35 -18.81 -10.02 1.12
N GLU A 36 -18.58 -9.90 2.42
CA GLU A 36 -17.29 -9.45 2.94
C GLU A 36 -16.21 -10.55 2.74
N GLU A 37 -15.08 -10.16 2.17
CA GLU A 37 -13.97 -11.06 1.88
C GLU A 37 -13.20 -11.43 3.15
N ASP A 38 -12.99 -12.74 3.39
CA ASP A 38 -12.09 -13.23 4.44
C ASP A 38 -10.64 -13.18 3.96
N LYS A 39 -9.97 -12.06 4.27
CA LYS A 39 -8.63 -11.76 3.77
C LYS A 39 -7.53 -12.34 4.66
N MET A 40 -6.36 -12.56 4.05
CA MET A 40 -5.13 -12.96 4.72
C MET A 40 -4.69 -11.96 5.80
N GLY A 41 -4.71 -10.66 5.51
CA GLY A 41 -4.29 -9.56 6.38
C GLY A 41 -5.14 -8.31 6.19
N ILE A 42 -4.79 -7.23 6.92
CA ILE A 42 -5.54 -5.96 6.95
C ILE A 42 -7.04 -6.20 7.19
N ARG A 43 -7.36 -7.11 8.11
CA ARG A 43 -8.74 -7.58 8.34
C ARG A 43 -9.65 -6.53 8.94
N LEU A 44 -9.11 -5.47 9.57
CA LEU A 44 -9.89 -4.34 10.09
C LEU A 44 -10.47 -3.45 8.98
N SER A 45 -9.93 -3.52 7.77
CA SER A 45 -10.48 -2.85 6.59
C SER A 45 -11.25 -3.89 5.79
N ASN A 46 -12.57 -3.84 5.80
CA ASN A 46 -13.38 -4.77 5.02
C ASN A 46 -13.28 -4.51 3.51
N THR A 47 -13.49 -5.54 2.73
CA THR A 47 -13.47 -5.52 1.27
C THR A 47 -14.67 -6.32 0.77
N THR A 48 -15.46 -5.73 -0.13
CA THR A 48 -16.62 -6.38 -0.74
C THR A 48 -16.73 -5.95 -2.20
N GLU A 49 -17.49 -6.69 -3.00
CA GLU A 49 -18.02 -6.16 -4.24
C GLU A 49 -18.98 -4.99 -3.95
N VAL A 50 -19.00 -4.00 -4.84
CA VAL A 50 -20.06 -2.99 -4.89
C VAL A 50 -20.78 -3.17 -6.23
N ILE A 51 -22.07 -3.42 -6.16
CA ILE A 51 -22.91 -3.77 -7.31
C ILE A 51 -23.78 -2.56 -7.65
N PHE A 52 -23.77 -2.20 -8.92
CA PHE A 52 -24.59 -1.12 -9.47
C PHE A 52 -25.53 -1.71 -10.53
N GLN A 53 -26.84 -1.62 -10.29
CA GLN A 53 -27.87 -2.11 -11.19
C GLN A 53 -28.90 -1.02 -11.45
N ASP A 54 -28.92 -0.52 -12.67
CA ASP A 54 -29.85 0.55 -13.10
C ASP A 54 -29.85 1.78 -12.17
N VAL A 55 -28.66 2.16 -11.67
CA VAL A 55 -28.50 3.27 -10.72
C VAL A 55 -28.59 4.60 -11.46
N HIS A 56 -29.57 5.40 -11.09
CA HIS A 56 -29.70 6.78 -11.58
C HIS A 56 -28.81 7.73 -10.80
N ILE A 57 -27.90 8.43 -11.50
CA ILE A 57 -26.98 9.40 -10.90
C ILE A 57 -27.29 10.79 -11.49
N PRO A 58 -27.56 11.80 -10.64
CA PRO A 58 -27.75 13.18 -11.09
C PRO A 58 -26.51 13.73 -11.81
N ALA A 59 -26.72 14.65 -12.76
CA ALA A 59 -25.61 15.20 -13.55
C ALA A 59 -24.59 16.00 -12.72
N ASP A 60 -25.00 16.60 -11.63
CA ASP A 60 -24.16 17.33 -10.68
C ASP A 60 -23.27 16.43 -9.81
N HIS A 61 -23.47 15.10 -9.84
CA HIS A 61 -22.59 14.13 -9.22
C HIS A 61 -21.40 13.73 -10.11
N LEU A 62 -21.30 14.28 -11.32
CA LEU A 62 -20.11 14.11 -12.17
C LEU A 62 -18.91 14.83 -11.52
N ILE A 63 -17.83 14.09 -11.31
CA ILE A 63 -16.57 14.66 -10.82
C ILE A 63 -15.81 15.28 -12.00
N GLY A 64 -15.70 16.60 -11.99
CA GLY A 64 -14.98 17.37 -13.00
C GLY A 64 -15.65 17.33 -14.37
N GLN A 65 -14.98 16.78 -15.38
CA GLN A 65 -15.45 16.77 -16.78
C GLN A 65 -15.70 15.35 -17.28
N GLU A 66 -16.73 15.18 -18.07
CA GLU A 66 -16.99 13.92 -18.78
C GLU A 66 -15.79 13.50 -19.65
N GLY A 67 -15.48 12.22 -19.65
CA GLY A 67 -14.34 11.65 -20.38
C GLY A 67 -12.97 11.90 -19.76
N LYS A 68 -12.88 12.53 -18.58
CA LYS A 68 -11.62 12.78 -17.85
C LYS A 68 -11.40 11.84 -16.66
N GLY A 69 -12.30 10.91 -16.42
CA GLY A 69 -12.22 10.00 -15.26
C GLY A 69 -10.93 9.21 -15.20
N PHE A 70 -10.41 8.72 -16.33
CA PHE A 70 -9.12 8.02 -16.33
C PHE A 70 -7.96 8.90 -15.86
N ILE A 71 -7.94 10.18 -16.25
CA ILE A 71 -6.90 11.13 -15.81
C ILE A 71 -7.00 11.35 -14.30
N TYR A 72 -8.22 11.53 -13.78
CA TYR A 72 -8.45 11.70 -12.34
C TYR A 72 -8.02 10.45 -11.54
N ALA A 73 -8.34 9.25 -12.07
CA ALA A 73 -7.88 8.00 -11.46
C ALA A 73 -6.34 7.93 -11.36
N MET A 74 -5.63 8.26 -12.44
CA MET A 74 -4.17 8.25 -12.45
C MET A 74 -3.56 9.26 -11.47
N GLN A 75 -4.11 10.48 -11.41
CA GLN A 75 -3.69 11.50 -10.46
C GLN A 75 -3.92 11.07 -9.01
N THR A 76 -5.06 10.44 -8.73
CA THR A 76 -5.36 9.89 -7.40
C THR A 76 -4.38 8.79 -7.01
N LEU A 77 -4.07 7.87 -7.94
CA LEU A 77 -3.10 6.80 -7.69
C LEU A 77 -1.68 7.32 -7.45
N ASP A 78 -1.27 8.40 -8.11
CA ASP A 78 0.05 9.01 -7.89
C ASP A 78 0.19 9.58 -6.47
N LEU A 79 -0.90 10.00 -5.82
CA LEU A 79 -0.92 10.41 -4.42
C LEU A 79 -1.13 9.23 -3.46
N ALA A 80 -1.95 8.26 -3.83
CA ALA A 80 -2.27 7.11 -2.98
C ALA A 80 -1.07 6.16 -2.79
N ARG A 81 -0.22 5.99 -3.81
CA ARG A 81 0.97 5.13 -3.75
C ARG A 81 1.93 5.46 -2.61
N PRO A 82 2.36 6.72 -2.40
CA PRO A 82 3.18 7.07 -1.22
C PRO A 82 2.46 6.88 0.12
N MET A 83 1.13 7.00 0.17
CA MET A 83 0.35 6.68 1.38
C MET A 83 0.42 5.19 1.71
N VAL A 84 0.28 4.32 0.71
CA VAL A 84 0.50 2.87 0.87
C VAL A 84 1.93 2.57 1.31
N ALA A 85 2.92 3.26 0.73
CA ALA A 85 4.31 3.15 1.17
C ALA A 85 4.48 3.51 2.65
N SER A 86 3.74 4.52 3.15
CA SER A 86 3.77 4.90 4.57
C SER A 86 3.18 3.81 5.48
N LEU A 87 2.11 3.12 5.06
CA LEU A 87 1.58 1.96 5.77
C LEU A 87 2.62 0.84 5.84
N ALA A 88 3.31 0.57 4.73
CA ALA A 88 4.38 -0.43 4.66
C ALA A 88 5.53 -0.11 5.65
N VAL A 89 5.95 1.15 5.73
CA VAL A 89 6.94 1.63 6.71
C VAL A 89 6.44 1.43 8.15
N GLY A 90 5.16 1.71 8.43
CA GLY A 90 4.57 1.49 9.75
C GLY A 90 4.57 0.02 10.16
N ILE A 91 4.28 -0.91 9.25
CA ILE A 91 4.37 -2.36 9.49
C ILE A 91 5.81 -2.77 9.78
N ALA A 92 6.77 -2.30 8.97
CA ALA A 92 8.18 -2.60 9.15
C ALA A 92 8.72 -2.07 10.49
N GLN A 93 8.39 -0.84 10.86
CA GLN A 93 8.76 -0.26 12.16
C GLN A 93 8.24 -1.11 13.31
N ARG A 94 6.96 -1.51 13.27
CA ARG A 94 6.40 -2.38 14.30
C ARG A 94 7.13 -3.73 14.37
N ALA A 95 7.51 -4.31 13.25
CA ALA A 95 8.26 -5.55 13.20
C ALA A 95 9.65 -5.42 13.84
N ILE A 96 10.33 -4.28 13.63
CA ILE A 96 11.61 -3.95 14.27
C ILE A 96 11.43 -3.81 15.79
N ASP A 97 10.42 -3.04 16.23
CA ASP A 97 10.18 -2.79 17.65
C ASP A 97 9.94 -4.10 18.42
N GLU A 98 9.11 -5.00 17.88
CA GLU A 98 8.86 -6.32 18.49
C GLU A 98 10.11 -7.20 18.48
N SER A 99 10.89 -7.17 17.40
CA SER A 99 12.14 -7.91 17.29
C SER A 99 13.17 -7.45 18.31
N VAL A 100 13.36 -6.15 18.45
CA VAL A 100 14.29 -5.57 19.44
C VAL A 100 13.86 -5.89 20.86
N LYS A 101 12.56 -5.75 21.17
CA LYS A 101 11.99 -6.08 22.47
C LYS A 101 12.28 -7.53 22.84
N TYR A 102 11.98 -8.46 21.95
CA TYR A 102 12.21 -9.88 22.15
C TYR A 102 13.71 -10.20 22.25
N ALA A 103 14.53 -9.66 21.37
CA ALA A 103 15.96 -9.95 21.31
C ALA A 103 16.74 -9.47 22.55
N LYS A 104 16.25 -8.43 23.24
CA LYS A 104 16.81 -7.98 24.53
C LYS A 104 16.49 -8.92 25.69
N GLN A 105 15.37 -9.66 25.63
CA GLN A 105 14.89 -10.52 26.71
C GLN A 105 15.32 -11.98 26.55
N ARG A 106 15.31 -12.48 25.32
CA ARG A 106 15.63 -13.88 25.03
C ARG A 106 17.11 -14.13 25.19
N VAL A 107 17.46 -15.11 26.04
CA VAL A 107 18.84 -15.53 26.29
C VAL A 107 19.12 -16.86 25.60
N THR A 108 20.22 -16.96 24.86
CA THR A 108 20.80 -18.18 24.33
C THR A 108 22.31 -18.12 24.47
N PHE A 109 22.96 -19.26 24.68
CA PHE A 109 24.41 -19.31 24.84
C PHE A 109 24.96 -18.32 25.89
N GLY A 110 24.23 -18.14 27.00
CA GLY A 110 24.63 -17.30 28.13
C GLY A 110 24.49 -15.78 27.96
N LYS A 111 23.89 -15.29 26.86
CA LYS A 111 23.68 -13.84 26.63
C LYS A 111 22.37 -13.56 25.89
N PRO A 112 21.79 -12.35 26.02
CA PRO A 112 20.66 -11.91 25.20
C PRO A 112 20.96 -12.04 23.71
N ILE A 113 19.97 -12.50 22.91
CA ILE A 113 20.21 -12.79 21.50
C ILE A 113 20.59 -11.55 20.68
N ILE A 114 20.19 -10.35 21.11
CA ILE A 114 20.61 -9.09 20.49
C ILE A 114 22.13 -8.89 20.46
N LYS A 115 22.88 -9.58 21.35
CA LYS A 115 24.34 -9.55 21.41
C LYS A 115 25.01 -10.59 20.51
N HIS A 116 24.25 -11.39 19.79
CA HIS A 116 24.77 -12.24 18.73
C HIS A 116 24.87 -11.43 17.44
N GLU A 117 26.02 -11.44 16.80
CA GLU A 117 26.32 -10.62 15.62
C GLU A 117 25.29 -10.82 14.49
N VAL A 118 24.90 -12.08 14.24
CA VAL A 118 23.88 -12.40 13.23
C VAL A 118 22.53 -11.72 13.49
N ILE A 119 22.11 -11.58 14.75
CA ILE A 119 20.86 -10.91 15.12
C ILE A 119 21.06 -9.39 15.02
N ALA A 120 22.20 -8.86 15.47
CA ALA A 120 22.51 -7.44 15.36
C ALA A 120 22.51 -6.98 13.89
N PHE A 121 23.10 -7.76 12.98
CA PHE A 121 23.12 -7.44 11.54
C PHE A 121 21.72 -7.50 10.91
N LYS A 122 20.90 -8.50 11.28
CA LYS A 122 19.51 -8.55 10.83
C LYS A 122 18.73 -7.29 11.24
N LEU A 123 18.85 -6.87 12.50
CA LEU A 123 18.18 -5.67 13.00
C LEU A 123 18.70 -4.40 12.29
N ALA A 124 20.00 -4.30 12.03
CA ALA A 124 20.58 -3.18 11.28
C ALA A 124 20.07 -3.13 9.83
N ASP A 125 19.99 -4.29 9.15
CA ASP A 125 19.46 -4.36 7.79
C ASP A 125 17.95 -4.00 7.72
N MET A 126 17.16 -4.44 8.70
CA MET A 126 15.76 -4.10 8.82
C MET A 126 15.56 -2.59 8.99
N ASP A 127 16.32 -1.98 9.88
CA ASP A 127 16.28 -0.54 10.16
C ASP A 127 16.72 0.29 8.94
N MET A 128 17.87 -0.03 8.36
CA MET A 128 18.41 0.63 7.17
C MET A 128 17.41 0.62 6.00
N LYS A 129 16.81 -0.54 5.69
CA LYS A 129 15.83 -0.65 4.62
C LYS A 129 14.57 0.17 4.91
N THR A 130 14.13 0.20 6.17
CA THR A 130 12.95 0.97 6.60
C THR A 130 13.20 2.46 6.49
N GLU A 131 14.38 2.95 6.88
CA GLU A 131 14.75 4.36 6.78
C GLU A 131 14.93 4.80 5.32
N VAL A 132 15.47 3.97 4.44
CA VAL A 132 15.54 4.25 3.00
C VAL A 132 14.13 4.39 2.41
N ALA A 133 13.18 3.52 2.79
CA ALA A 133 11.79 3.63 2.36
C ALA A 133 11.15 4.93 2.88
N ARG A 134 11.37 5.27 4.14
CA ARG A 134 10.90 6.53 4.76
C ARG A 134 11.44 7.75 4.05
N ALA A 135 12.74 7.77 3.75
CA ALA A 135 13.39 8.85 3.03
C ALA A 135 12.80 9.04 1.62
N ALA A 136 12.49 7.96 0.90
CA ALA A 136 11.86 8.02 -0.41
C ALA A 136 10.47 8.69 -0.35
N ILE A 137 9.67 8.37 0.67
CA ILE A 137 8.35 8.97 0.87
C ILE A 137 8.48 10.47 1.22
N ILE A 138 9.38 10.82 2.13
CA ILE A 138 9.62 12.21 2.54
C ILE A 138 10.11 13.04 1.33
N ASN A 139 11.02 12.49 0.53
CA ASN A 139 11.49 13.15 -0.69
C ASN A 139 10.37 13.39 -1.69
N PHE A 140 9.49 12.39 -1.89
CA PHE A 140 8.29 12.55 -2.72
C PHE A 140 7.43 13.71 -2.23
N LEU A 141 7.07 13.73 -0.93
CA LEU A 141 6.20 14.74 -0.34
C LEU A 141 6.82 16.14 -0.47
N ASN A 142 8.09 16.29 -0.10
CA ASN A 142 8.79 17.58 -0.19
C ASN A 142 8.81 18.11 -1.63
N THR A 143 9.09 17.24 -2.60
CA THR A 143 9.13 17.63 -4.01
C THR A 143 7.73 17.94 -4.54
N TYR A 144 6.73 17.16 -4.17
CA TYR A 144 5.33 17.34 -4.58
C TYR A 144 4.77 18.70 -4.14
N TYR A 145 5.05 19.10 -2.89
CA TYR A 145 4.59 20.39 -2.37
C TYR A 145 5.41 21.59 -2.88
N ALA A 146 6.71 21.39 -3.13
CA ALA A 146 7.57 22.45 -3.60
C ALA A 146 7.35 22.82 -5.07
N VAL A 147 6.99 21.85 -5.93
CA VAL A 147 6.83 22.05 -7.39
C VAL A 147 5.47 21.53 -7.85
N PRO A 148 4.37 22.23 -7.57
CA PRO A 148 3.04 21.82 -8.02
C PRO A 148 2.97 21.62 -9.54
N LYS A 149 2.14 20.68 -10.00
CA LYS A 149 1.88 20.37 -11.42
C LYS A 149 3.02 19.64 -12.18
N ARG A 150 4.10 19.24 -11.53
CA ARG A 150 5.06 18.29 -12.12
C ARG A 150 4.44 16.88 -12.16
N ASN A 151 4.91 16.05 -13.09
CA ASN A 151 4.59 14.61 -13.09
C ASN A 151 5.46 13.89 -12.05
N TYR A 152 4.82 13.25 -11.06
CA TYR A 152 5.46 12.52 -9.95
C TYR A 152 5.22 11.01 -10.02
N THR A 153 4.66 10.50 -11.09
CA THR A 153 4.30 9.09 -11.26
C THR A 153 5.48 8.15 -11.02
N ARG A 154 6.69 8.54 -11.48
CA ARG A 154 7.91 7.73 -11.28
C ARG A 154 8.30 7.65 -9.81
N GLU A 155 8.39 8.79 -9.13
CA GLU A 155 8.77 8.88 -7.72
C GLU A 155 7.76 8.16 -6.81
N ALA A 156 6.47 8.31 -7.08
CA ALA A 156 5.40 7.60 -6.39
C ALA A 156 5.50 6.07 -6.58
N ALA A 157 5.77 5.63 -7.80
CA ALA A 157 5.96 4.22 -8.12
C ALA A 157 7.20 3.62 -7.43
N ILE A 158 8.32 4.35 -7.39
CA ILE A 158 9.56 3.95 -6.68
C ILE A 158 9.27 3.79 -5.19
N ALA A 159 8.68 4.79 -4.55
CA ALA A 159 8.39 4.76 -3.12
C ALA A 159 7.50 3.56 -2.76
N LYS A 160 6.41 3.35 -3.49
CA LYS A 160 5.47 2.25 -3.25
C LYS A 160 6.10 0.87 -3.50
N CYS A 161 6.81 0.71 -4.60
CA CYS A 161 7.42 -0.57 -4.97
C CYS A 161 8.48 -1.00 -3.95
N PHE A 162 9.38 -0.09 -3.61
CA PHE A 162 10.44 -0.36 -2.64
C PHE A 162 9.87 -0.64 -1.24
N ALA A 163 8.97 0.22 -0.74
CA ALA A 163 8.39 0.05 0.58
C ALA A 163 7.57 -1.24 0.71
N GLY A 164 6.82 -1.63 -0.33
CA GLY A 164 6.04 -2.88 -0.33
C GLY A 164 6.92 -4.13 -0.24
N ASP A 165 8.02 -4.19 -1.00
CA ASP A 165 8.97 -5.32 -0.94
C ASP A 165 9.71 -5.32 0.40
N MET A 166 10.16 -4.17 0.86
CA MET A 166 10.84 -3.99 2.14
C MET A 166 10.00 -4.48 3.31
N ALA A 167 8.71 -4.08 3.38
CA ALA A 167 7.85 -4.44 4.51
C ALA A 167 7.68 -5.95 4.66
N VAL A 168 7.54 -6.68 3.54
CA VAL A 168 7.46 -8.15 3.55
C VAL A 168 8.77 -8.76 4.05
N GLN A 169 9.92 -8.28 3.56
CA GLN A 169 11.23 -8.77 4.00
C GLN A 169 11.46 -8.54 5.49
N VAL A 170 11.19 -7.32 5.97
CA VAL A 170 11.37 -6.95 7.38
C VAL A 170 10.42 -7.75 8.29
N ALA A 171 9.16 -7.94 7.88
CA ALA A 171 8.21 -8.74 8.66
C ALA A 171 8.64 -10.23 8.75
N LEU A 172 9.17 -10.80 7.66
CA LEU A 172 9.70 -12.18 7.66
C LEU A 172 10.94 -12.31 8.55
N GLU A 173 11.85 -11.33 8.53
CA GLU A 173 13.01 -11.33 9.43
C GLU A 173 12.60 -11.22 10.91
N ALA A 174 11.53 -10.46 11.22
CA ALA A 174 10.98 -10.40 12.57
C ALA A 174 10.50 -11.78 13.06
N VAL A 175 9.77 -12.53 12.21
CA VAL A 175 9.39 -13.92 12.52
C VAL A 175 10.62 -14.77 12.76
N GLN A 176 11.65 -14.64 11.92
CA GLN A 176 12.90 -15.41 12.04
C GLN A 176 13.65 -15.09 13.33
N ILE A 177 13.72 -13.82 13.74
CA ILE A 177 14.37 -13.40 15.01
C ILE A 177 13.65 -13.97 16.23
N LEU A 178 12.32 -14.01 16.21
CA LEU A 178 11.52 -14.58 17.28
C LEU A 178 11.51 -16.12 17.25
N GLY A 179 11.87 -16.74 16.12
CA GLY A 179 11.89 -18.20 15.95
C GLY A 179 10.50 -18.82 16.13
N GLY A 180 10.39 -19.92 16.87
CA GLY A 180 9.10 -20.58 17.11
C GLY A 180 8.02 -19.70 17.72
N PHE A 181 8.40 -18.75 18.56
CA PHE A 181 7.45 -17.74 19.10
C PHE A 181 6.95 -16.79 18.03
N GLY A 182 7.77 -16.42 17.04
CA GLY A 182 7.35 -15.60 15.92
C GLY A 182 6.33 -16.29 15.00
N TYR A 183 6.29 -17.62 15.00
CA TYR A 183 5.35 -18.44 14.26
C TYR A 183 4.01 -18.66 15.00
N SER A 184 3.96 -18.30 16.29
CA SER A 184 2.75 -18.37 17.12
C SER A 184 1.93 -17.09 16.99
N ARG A 185 0.59 -17.23 17.04
CA ARG A 185 -0.34 -16.09 17.08
C ARG A 185 -0.33 -15.33 18.42
N GLU A 186 0.39 -15.81 19.41
CA GLU A 186 0.61 -15.09 20.68
C GLU A 186 1.51 -13.85 20.50
N TYR A 187 2.32 -13.84 19.45
CA TYR A 187 3.18 -12.72 19.09
C TYR A 187 2.70 -12.05 17.80
N PRO A 188 2.78 -10.71 17.70
CA PRO A 188 2.15 -9.99 16.60
C PRO A 188 2.90 -10.11 15.26
N VAL A 189 4.12 -10.65 15.23
CA VAL A 189 4.98 -10.60 14.04
C VAL A 189 4.45 -11.47 12.89
N GLU A 190 3.76 -12.60 13.17
CA GLU A 190 3.13 -13.42 12.14
C GLU A 190 2.02 -12.62 11.42
N LYS A 191 1.25 -11.82 12.18
CA LYS A 191 0.23 -10.94 11.63
C LYS A 191 0.83 -9.88 10.73
N LEU A 192 1.99 -9.32 11.11
CA LEU A 192 2.67 -8.30 10.31
C LEU A 192 3.09 -8.84 8.93
N VAL A 193 3.48 -10.11 8.82
CA VAL A 193 3.75 -10.78 7.52
C VAL A 193 2.49 -10.82 6.65
N ARG A 194 1.35 -11.21 7.25
CA ARG A 194 0.09 -11.27 6.53
C ARG A 194 -0.39 -9.88 6.09
N ASP A 195 -0.22 -8.87 6.93
CA ASP A 195 -0.59 -7.49 6.64
C ASP A 195 0.35 -6.86 5.61
N ALA A 196 1.66 -7.16 5.65
CA ALA A 196 2.64 -6.63 4.72
C ALA A 196 2.41 -7.09 3.28
N LYS A 197 1.89 -8.30 3.08
CA LYS A 197 1.77 -8.88 1.73
C LYS A 197 0.90 -8.04 0.80
N ILE A 198 -0.17 -7.43 1.28
CA ILE A 198 -1.06 -6.61 0.45
C ILE A 198 -0.34 -5.36 -0.10
N MET A 199 0.70 -4.88 0.58
CA MET A 199 1.48 -3.71 0.14
C MET A 199 2.18 -3.94 -1.21
N GLN A 200 2.38 -5.20 -1.61
CA GLN A 200 2.91 -5.56 -2.93
C GLN A 200 1.81 -5.68 -4.00
N ILE A 201 0.52 -5.71 -3.62
CA ILE A 201 -0.58 -6.10 -4.51
C ILE A 201 -1.45 -4.92 -4.90
N TYR A 202 -2.04 -4.22 -3.91
CA TYR A 202 -3.01 -3.16 -4.19
C TYR A 202 -2.34 -1.85 -4.62
N GLU A 203 -3.14 -0.90 -5.09
CA GLU A 203 -2.70 0.39 -5.69
C GLU A 203 -1.73 0.21 -6.87
N GLY A 204 -1.95 -0.89 -7.60
CA GLY A 204 -1.07 -1.40 -8.64
C GLY A 204 0.03 -2.30 -8.07
N THR A 205 0.11 -3.53 -8.58
CA THR A 205 1.10 -4.51 -8.09
C THR A 205 2.52 -3.98 -8.23
N ASN A 206 3.45 -4.53 -7.46
CA ASN A 206 4.85 -4.11 -7.56
C ASN A 206 5.45 -4.38 -8.96
N GLU A 207 4.89 -5.34 -9.71
CA GLU A 207 5.20 -5.56 -11.12
C GLU A 207 4.74 -4.39 -11.99
N VAL A 208 3.52 -3.89 -11.77
CA VAL A 208 3.00 -2.70 -12.45
C VAL A 208 3.85 -1.47 -12.11
N GLN A 209 4.27 -1.30 -10.86
CA GLN A 209 5.17 -0.20 -10.49
C GLN A 209 6.50 -0.31 -11.25
N ARG A 210 7.07 -1.52 -11.39
CA ARG A 210 8.29 -1.74 -12.18
C ARG A 210 8.09 -1.41 -13.66
N MET A 211 6.94 -1.74 -14.24
CA MET A 211 6.61 -1.34 -15.63
C MET A 211 6.58 0.20 -15.76
N VAL A 212 5.95 0.89 -14.81
CA VAL A 212 5.94 2.35 -14.79
C VAL A 212 7.36 2.92 -14.73
N ILE A 213 8.17 2.45 -13.78
CA ILE A 213 9.57 2.90 -13.60
C ILE A 213 10.39 2.62 -14.86
N ALA A 214 10.27 1.41 -15.42
CA ALA A 214 11.00 1.03 -16.63
C ALA A 214 10.65 1.91 -17.84
N GLY A 215 9.37 2.30 -17.98
CA GLY A 215 8.96 3.25 -19.02
C GLY A 215 9.63 4.61 -18.91
N PHE A 216 9.85 5.11 -17.69
CA PHE A 216 10.60 6.36 -17.48
C PHE A 216 12.09 6.19 -17.75
N VAL A 217 12.70 5.06 -17.40
CA VAL A 217 14.13 4.78 -17.65
C VAL A 217 14.40 4.65 -19.15
N ALA A 218 13.52 3.99 -19.90
CA ALA A 218 13.67 3.79 -21.34
C ALA A 218 13.52 5.08 -22.17
N ASN A 219 12.92 6.14 -21.61
CA ASN A 219 12.68 7.41 -22.29
C ASN A 219 13.58 8.55 -21.77
N GLN A 220 14.66 8.25 -21.04
CA GLN A 220 15.71 9.18 -20.67
C GLN A 220 16.72 9.32 -21.81
#